data_3ac8ab3e07fda89abf871bdb57cb7a33
#
_entry.id   3ac8ab3e07fda89abf871bdb57cb7a33
#
_cell.length_a   1.000
_cell.length_b   1.000
_cell.length_c   1.000
_cell.angle_alpha   90.00
_cell.angle_beta   90.00
_cell.angle_gamma   90.00
#
_symmetry.space_group_name_H-M   'P 1'
#
loop_
_entity.id
_entity.type
_entity.pdbx_description
1 polymer ?
#
loop_
_entity_poly.entity_id
_entity_poly.type
_entity_poly.pdbx_seq_one_letter_code
_entity_poly.pdbx_strand_id
1 'polypeptide(L)'
;MKPEIQKRRRKLDNAALVFPAATGKKDSRVFRIYCKLSEPVEPQLLQQALEQVVLHYPMFQSVLKKGSFWFYLEKQNIQSVVKEEENTPCSPLYHKHQESLLYEISYRGKRINLEVFHALTDGTGAIQFLSEIVSAYLDLKYGMTEWVAQSVPEAEQEEDSFSRYYSSEKQPKQVRKSTVAFQIVGKRLEQADMKIMECVMSSKQLLEKVREKGVSITVYMTAVLLQVIGDSMTEQQKKKPVVIMVPVNLRNYYQSKSMSNFFGWMEIEYYFKPDTTFEQVLAHVKKRFAEELTREQVAVRMNRLIDIEKNPVLRMFPLELKNLGLRIGSWAGSRNVTAIFSNLGRVTMPEAYKPYIERFGALTSTDKLQICACSYYDRFYFSITTKYADTKVQEKMLEFLKGEGLQVRERKFG
;
A
#
# COMPACT_ATOMS: atom_id res chain seq x y z
N MET A 1 -22.15 13.75 30.02
CA MET A 1 -22.58 14.18 28.66
C MET A 1 -21.46 13.85 27.69
N LYS A 2 -21.68 12.94 26.74
CA LYS A 2 -20.69 12.72 25.64
C LYS A 2 -20.72 13.99 24.78
N PRO A 3 -19.56 14.59 24.43
CA PRO A 3 -19.56 15.74 23.54
C PRO A 3 -20.19 15.35 22.21
N GLU A 4 -21.15 16.15 21.76
CA GLU A 4 -21.80 16.00 20.46
C GLU A 4 -20.74 16.24 19.38
N ILE A 5 -20.26 15.19 18.71
CA ILE A 5 -19.30 15.31 17.63
C ILE A 5 -20.01 16.00 16.47
N GLN A 6 -19.63 17.23 16.20
CA GLN A 6 -20.10 17.94 15.02
C GLN A 6 -19.82 17.09 13.78
N LYS A 7 -20.87 16.69 13.04
CA LYS A 7 -20.78 15.88 11.82
C LYS A 7 -19.97 16.66 10.76
N ARG A 8 -18.67 16.50 10.79
CA ARG A 8 -17.77 17.17 9.84
C ARG A 8 -17.60 16.28 8.61
N ARG A 9 -17.88 16.85 7.43
CA ARG A 9 -17.72 16.19 6.14
C ARG A 9 -16.40 16.60 5.51
N ARG A 10 -15.69 15.61 4.99
CA ARG A 10 -14.42 15.79 4.27
C ARG A 10 -14.53 15.17 2.89
N LYS A 11 -14.04 15.85 1.86
CA LYS A 11 -13.88 15.26 0.53
C LYS A 11 -12.83 14.15 0.57
N LEU A 12 -12.97 13.17 -0.32
CA LEU A 12 -11.88 12.24 -0.59
C LEU A 12 -10.73 12.99 -1.26
N ASP A 13 -9.51 12.62 -0.93
CA ASP A 13 -8.33 13.04 -1.70
C ASP A 13 -8.37 12.44 -3.12
N ASN A 14 -7.54 12.98 -4.01
CA ASN A 14 -7.56 12.59 -5.42
C ASN A 14 -7.33 11.09 -5.66
N ALA A 15 -6.40 10.46 -4.92
CA ALA A 15 -6.13 9.03 -5.03
C ALA A 15 -7.31 8.18 -4.52
N ALA A 16 -7.96 8.64 -3.46
CA ALA A 16 -9.08 7.93 -2.82
C ALA A 16 -10.33 7.84 -3.70
N LEU A 17 -10.52 8.74 -4.66
CA LEU A 17 -11.72 8.78 -5.53
C LEU A 17 -11.94 7.47 -6.32
N VAL A 18 -10.87 6.75 -6.66
CA VAL A 18 -10.96 5.53 -7.46
C VAL A 18 -11.40 4.33 -6.64
N PHE A 19 -11.04 4.26 -5.35
CA PHE A 19 -11.21 3.06 -4.55
C PHE A 19 -12.67 2.62 -4.36
N PRO A 20 -13.63 3.49 -4.01
CA PRO A 20 -15.02 3.07 -3.87
C PRO A 20 -15.64 2.56 -5.18
N ALA A 21 -15.25 3.17 -6.32
CA ALA A 21 -15.72 2.76 -7.64
C ALA A 21 -15.11 1.42 -8.09
N ALA A 22 -13.82 1.19 -7.79
CA ALA A 22 -13.05 0.02 -8.21
C ALA A 22 -13.15 -1.18 -7.27
N THR A 23 -13.75 -1.00 -6.08
CA THR A 23 -13.98 -2.09 -5.11
C THR A 23 -14.93 -3.14 -5.67
N GLY A 24 -14.58 -4.40 -5.50
CA GLY A 24 -15.40 -5.52 -5.95
C GLY A 24 -14.91 -6.87 -5.44
N LYS A 25 -15.58 -7.93 -5.89
CA LYS A 25 -15.28 -9.30 -5.46
C LYS A 25 -13.83 -9.76 -5.73
N LYS A 26 -13.17 -9.19 -6.75
CA LYS A 26 -11.80 -9.54 -7.12
C LYS A 26 -10.76 -8.79 -6.30
N ASP A 27 -11.09 -7.61 -5.80
CA ASP A 27 -10.20 -6.76 -5.04
C ASP A 27 -11.03 -5.87 -4.12
N SER A 28 -10.88 -6.08 -2.81
CA SER A 28 -11.60 -5.34 -1.76
C SER A 28 -11.06 -3.91 -1.59
N ARG A 29 -9.90 -3.60 -2.16
CA ARG A 29 -9.15 -2.37 -1.91
C ARG A 29 -8.80 -2.17 -0.43
N VAL A 30 -8.70 -3.27 0.30
CA VAL A 30 -8.22 -3.32 1.67
C VAL A 30 -6.77 -3.77 1.66
N PHE A 31 -5.96 -3.11 2.45
CA PHE A 31 -4.61 -3.55 2.76
C PHE A 31 -4.47 -3.76 4.26
N ARG A 32 -3.54 -4.62 4.63
CA ARG A 32 -3.19 -4.93 6.01
C ARG A 32 -1.76 -4.51 6.29
N ILE A 33 -1.55 -3.84 7.42
CA ILE A 33 -0.26 -3.72 8.07
C ILE A 33 -0.37 -4.43 9.41
N TYR A 34 0.66 -5.13 9.84
CA TYR A 34 0.64 -5.82 11.11
C TYR A 34 1.97 -5.69 11.84
N CYS A 35 1.90 -5.80 13.17
CA CYS A 35 3.04 -5.94 14.06
C CYS A 35 2.98 -7.30 14.75
N LYS A 36 4.06 -8.08 14.68
CA LYS A 36 4.20 -9.31 15.45
C LYS A 36 5.08 -9.06 16.67
N LEU A 37 4.55 -9.39 17.83
CA LEU A 37 5.19 -9.22 19.12
C LEU A 37 5.96 -10.50 19.53
N SER A 38 6.81 -10.38 20.56
CA SER A 38 7.50 -11.49 21.20
C SER A 38 6.57 -12.38 22.04
N GLU A 39 5.47 -11.81 22.54
CA GLU A 39 4.49 -12.46 23.41
C GLU A 39 3.07 -12.38 22.86
N PRO A 40 2.14 -13.22 23.36
CA PRO A 40 0.72 -13.14 23.00
C PRO A 40 0.12 -11.76 23.32
N VAL A 41 -0.79 -11.35 22.44
CA VAL A 41 -1.56 -10.10 22.60
C VAL A 41 -2.59 -10.27 23.70
N GLU A 42 -2.69 -9.28 24.58
CA GLU A 42 -3.73 -9.14 25.58
C GLU A 42 -4.85 -8.24 25.06
N PRO A 43 -6.04 -8.78 24.73
CA PRO A 43 -7.07 -8.02 24.03
C PRO A 43 -7.56 -6.79 24.78
N GLN A 44 -7.64 -6.86 26.10
CA GLN A 44 -8.12 -5.77 26.95
C GLN A 44 -7.14 -4.59 26.91
N LEU A 45 -5.83 -4.86 26.98
CA LEU A 45 -4.81 -3.81 26.89
C LEU A 45 -4.75 -3.23 25.48
N LEU A 46 -4.94 -4.06 24.43
CA LEU A 46 -5.00 -3.58 23.06
C LEU A 46 -6.23 -2.68 22.82
N GLN A 47 -7.38 -3.02 23.42
CA GLN A 47 -8.57 -2.17 23.39
C GLN A 47 -8.33 -0.82 24.05
N GLN A 48 -7.71 -0.80 25.22
CA GLN A 48 -7.36 0.44 25.93
C GLN A 48 -6.39 1.30 25.12
N ALA A 49 -5.35 0.69 24.53
CA ALA A 49 -4.42 1.37 23.65
C ALA A 49 -5.12 2.01 22.44
N LEU A 50 -6.02 1.26 21.79
CA LEU A 50 -6.80 1.76 20.66
C LEU A 50 -7.68 2.96 21.06
N GLU A 51 -8.35 2.87 22.20
CA GLU A 51 -9.21 3.96 22.71
C GLU A 51 -8.40 5.24 23.01
N GLN A 52 -7.19 5.11 23.55
CA GLN A 52 -6.29 6.24 23.77
C GLN A 52 -5.81 6.86 22.46
N VAL A 53 -5.33 6.03 21.54
CA VAL A 53 -4.71 6.50 20.30
C VAL A 53 -5.73 7.13 19.35
N VAL A 54 -6.94 6.57 19.25
CA VAL A 54 -7.96 7.08 18.33
C VAL A 54 -8.39 8.52 18.65
N LEU A 55 -8.23 8.97 19.88
CA LEU A 55 -8.50 10.37 20.29
C LEU A 55 -7.57 11.37 19.58
N HIS A 56 -6.35 10.94 19.23
CA HIS A 56 -5.35 11.74 18.55
C HIS A 56 -5.42 11.60 17.02
N TYR A 57 -6.22 10.64 16.53
CA TYR A 57 -6.41 10.36 15.10
C TYR A 57 -7.89 10.37 14.69
N PRO A 58 -8.58 11.52 14.87
CA PRO A 58 -10.02 11.60 14.65
C PRO A 58 -10.45 11.27 13.22
N MET A 59 -9.57 11.41 12.24
CA MET A 59 -9.85 11.02 10.85
C MET A 59 -10.18 9.53 10.70
N PHE A 60 -9.66 8.66 11.57
CA PHE A 60 -9.99 7.24 11.54
C PHE A 60 -11.41 6.95 12.02
N GLN A 61 -12.06 7.87 12.71
CA GLN A 61 -13.46 7.83 13.11
C GLN A 61 -14.42 8.20 11.96
N SER A 62 -14.00 8.05 10.71
CA SER A 62 -14.77 8.42 9.54
C SER A 62 -15.41 7.21 8.85
N VAL A 63 -16.62 7.40 8.36
CA VAL A 63 -17.32 6.47 7.47
C VAL A 63 -17.40 7.04 6.06
N LEU A 64 -17.49 6.18 5.06
CA LEU A 64 -17.66 6.60 3.68
C LEU A 64 -19.14 6.79 3.37
N LYS A 65 -19.51 7.99 2.94
CA LYS A 65 -20.86 8.35 2.52
C LYS A 65 -20.93 8.61 1.03
N LYS A 66 -22.06 8.22 0.45
CA LYS A 66 -22.38 8.47 -0.95
C LYS A 66 -23.14 9.80 -1.06
N GLY A 67 -22.60 10.77 -1.78
CA GLY A 67 -23.31 11.99 -2.17
C GLY A 67 -23.89 11.91 -3.59
N SER A 68 -24.51 13.00 -4.05
CA SER A 68 -25.06 13.07 -5.41
C SER A 68 -23.97 13.09 -6.50
N PHE A 69 -22.85 13.75 -6.24
CA PHE A 69 -21.76 13.93 -7.21
C PHE A 69 -20.45 13.29 -6.82
N TRP A 70 -20.20 13.10 -5.51
CA TRP A 70 -18.95 12.58 -4.96
C TRP A 70 -19.19 11.76 -3.71
N PHE A 71 -18.29 10.82 -3.43
CA PHE A 71 -18.15 10.25 -2.09
C PHE A 71 -17.48 11.27 -1.18
N TYR A 72 -17.80 11.18 0.12
CA TYR A 72 -17.16 11.97 1.17
C TYR A 72 -16.98 11.12 2.43
N LEU A 73 -16.03 11.52 3.25
CA LEU A 73 -15.84 10.96 4.59
C LEU A 73 -16.62 11.82 5.58
N GLU A 74 -17.36 11.16 6.46
CA GLU A 74 -18.12 11.83 7.52
C GLU A 74 -17.71 11.25 8.87
N LYS A 75 -17.28 12.12 9.78
CA LYS A 75 -16.90 11.72 11.12
C LYS A 75 -18.12 11.21 11.89
N GLN A 76 -17.99 10.03 12.51
CA GLN A 76 -19.05 9.37 13.27
C GLN A 76 -18.51 8.92 14.62
N ASN A 77 -19.40 8.85 15.61
CA ASN A 77 -19.08 8.32 16.93
C ASN A 77 -19.32 6.80 17.00
N ILE A 78 -18.58 6.06 16.16
CA ILE A 78 -18.62 4.60 16.17
C ILE A 78 -17.46 4.12 17.04
N GLN A 79 -17.77 3.29 18.03
CA GLN A 79 -16.73 2.71 18.88
C GLN A 79 -15.87 1.72 18.08
N SER A 80 -14.57 1.95 18.10
CA SER A 80 -13.60 1.00 17.52
C SER A 80 -13.42 -0.15 18.51
N VAL A 81 -13.67 -1.36 18.05
CA VAL A 81 -13.59 -2.58 18.88
C VAL A 81 -12.51 -3.49 18.34
N VAL A 82 -11.59 -3.90 19.21
CA VAL A 82 -10.59 -4.93 18.91
C VAL A 82 -11.27 -6.29 18.82
N LYS A 83 -10.94 -7.06 17.77
CA LYS A 83 -11.51 -8.39 17.53
C LYS A 83 -10.42 -9.44 17.42
N GLU A 84 -10.76 -10.68 17.74
CA GLU A 84 -9.94 -11.79 17.29
C GLU A 84 -10.07 -11.96 15.77
N GLU A 85 -8.97 -12.32 15.08
CA GLU A 85 -8.98 -12.47 13.63
C GLU A 85 -9.78 -13.72 13.24
N GLU A 86 -10.94 -13.52 12.65
CA GLU A 86 -11.82 -14.58 12.14
C GLU A 86 -11.85 -14.62 10.61
N ASN A 87 -11.67 -13.47 9.98
CA ASN A 87 -11.77 -13.31 8.55
C ASN A 87 -10.43 -13.56 7.83
N THR A 88 -10.52 -13.93 6.56
CA THR A 88 -9.34 -13.95 5.69
C THR A 88 -8.73 -12.54 5.57
N PRO A 89 -7.40 -12.42 5.49
CA PRO A 89 -6.74 -11.12 5.36
C PRO A 89 -7.27 -10.28 4.20
N CYS A 90 -7.40 -8.99 4.45
CA CYS A 90 -7.90 -8.01 3.48
C CYS A 90 -9.35 -8.27 3.02
N SER A 91 -10.19 -8.83 3.88
CA SER A 91 -11.62 -8.92 3.66
C SER A 91 -12.25 -7.53 3.47
N PRO A 92 -13.40 -7.42 2.76
CA PRO A 92 -14.05 -6.15 2.53
C PRO A 92 -14.43 -5.45 3.83
N LEU A 93 -14.05 -4.18 4.00
CA LEU A 93 -14.46 -3.30 5.10
C LEU A 93 -15.54 -2.32 4.67
N TYR A 94 -15.60 -2.01 3.38
CA TYR A 94 -16.61 -1.13 2.82
C TYR A 94 -17.74 -1.94 2.21
N HIS A 95 -18.94 -1.79 2.75
CA HIS A 95 -20.17 -2.36 2.26
C HIS A 95 -21.13 -1.25 1.84
N LYS A 96 -21.68 -1.35 0.61
CA LYS A 96 -22.69 -0.40 0.14
C LYS A 96 -23.88 -0.44 1.09
N HIS A 97 -24.35 0.74 1.49
CA HIS A 97 -25.50 0.92 2.39
C HIS A 97 -25.27 0.55 3.87
N GLN A 98 -24.03 0.24 4.29
CA GLN A 98 -23.69 0.08 5.70
C GLN A 98 -22.73 1.20 6.12
N GLU A 99 -22.97 1.74 7.31
CA GLU A 99 -22.08 2.69 7.95
C GLU A 99 -21.13 1.91 8.84
N SER A 100 -19.91 1.74 8.39
CA SER A 100 -18.85 1.07 9.14
C SER A 100 -17.58 1.91 9.08
N LEU A 101 -16.75 1.79 10.11
CA LEU A 101 -15.39 2.32 10.07
C LEU A 101 -14.65 1.69 8.89
N LEU A 102 -13.75 2.46 8.30
CA LEU A 102 -12.96 2.05 7.14
C LEU A 102 -11.65 1.36 7.54
N TYR A 103 -11.53 0.98 8.79
CA TYR A 103 -10.42 0.18 9.32
C TYR A 103 -10.93 -0.81 10.37
N GLU A 104 -10.12 -1.82 10.62
CA GLU A 104 -10.34 -2.79 11.68
C GLU A 104 -9.01 -3.09 12.38
N ILE A 105 -9.04 -3.17 13.73
CA ILE A 105 -7.94 -3.71 14.53
C ILE A 105 -8.34 -5.10 14.96
N SER A 106 -7.50 -6.08 14.62
CA SER A 106 -7.67 -7.46 15.07
C SER A 106 -6.35 -8.01 15.63
N TYR A 107 -6.45 -9.12 16.36
CA TYR A 107 -5.27 -9.84 16.85
C TYR A 107 -5.39 -11.34 16.55
N ARG A 108 -4.24 -11.98 16.40
CA ARG A 108 -4.14 -13.44 16.35
C ARG A 108 -2.85 -13.90 17.01
N GLY A 109 -2.96 -14.58 18.15
CA GLY A 109 -1.80 -14.99 18.94
C GLY A 109 -0.90 -13.81 19.29
N LYS A 110 0.27 -13.71 18.69
CA LYS A 110 1.26 -12.65 18.91
C LYS A 110 1.15 -11.46 17.94
N ARG A 111 0.17 -11.44 17.06
CA ARG A 111 0.09 -10.48 15.98
C ARG A 111 -1.05 -9.49 16.19
N ILE A 112 -0.77 -8.19 16.09
CA ILE A 112 -1.73 -7.09 16.00
C ILE A 112 -1.85 -6.73 14.53
N ASN A 113 -3.07 -6.73 13.98
CA ASN A 113 -3.37 -6.40 12.60
C ASN A 113 -4.14 -5.07 12.54
N LEU A 114 -3.77 -4.25 11.59
CA LEU A 114 -4.57 -3.10 11.12
C LEU A 114 -4.96 -3.36 9.68
N GLU A 115 -6.22 -3.51 9.41
CA GLU A 115 -6.78 -3.52 8.05
C GLU A 115 -7.40 -2.17 7.74
N VAL A 116 -7.18 -1.68 6.53
CA VAL A 116 -7.66 -0.37 6.10
C VAL A 116 -8.23 -0.44 4.69
N PHE A 117 -9.43 0.09 4.50
CA PHE A 117 -9.95 0.41 3.18
C PHE A 117 -9.19 1.63 2.63
N HIS A 118 -8.57 1.48 1.49
CA HIS A 118 -7.58 2.44 0.96
C HIS A 118 -8.12 3.85 0.68
N ALA A 119 -9.45 4.05 0.71
CA ALA A 119 -10.04 5.37 0.64
C ALA A 119 -9.83 6.23 1.91
N LEU A 120 -9.45 5.62 3.05
CA LEU A 120 -9.21 6.33 4.30
C LEU A 120 -7.81 6.92 4.37
N THR A 121 -6.79 6.12 4.10
CA THR A 121 -5.37 6.48 4.25
C THR A 121 -4.48 5.61 3.37
N ASP A 122 -3.23 6.00 3.20
CA ASP A 122 -2.18 5.20 2.54
C ASP A 122 -1.33 4.39 3.55
N GLY A 123 -0.35 3.65 3.00
CA GLY A 123 0.55 2.83 3.81
C GLY A 123 1.35 3.64 4.84
N THR A 124 1.70 4.89 4.55
CA THR A 124 2.43 5.76 5.49
C THR A 124 1.57 6.12 6.68
N GLY A 125 0.33 6.58 6.44
CA GLY A 125 -0.59 6.90 7.51
C GLY A 125 -1.01 5.68 8.33
N ALA A 126 -1.19 4.52 7.68
CA ALA A 126 -1.54 3.29 8.37
C ALA A 126 -0.39 2.76 9.24
N ILE A 127 0.88 2.82 8.76
CA ILE A 127 2.06 2.45 9.59
C ILE A 127 2.13 3.34 10.82
N GLN A 128 1.96 4.65 10.65
CA GLN A 128 1.99 5.60 11.75
C GLN A 128 0.91 5.27 12.78
N PHE A 129 -0.34 5.09 12.36
CA PHE A 129 -1.44 4.75 13.25
C PHE A 129 -1.22 3.43 14.00
N LEU A 130 -0.77 2.37 13.30
CA LEU A 130 -0.45 1.10 13.94
C LEU A 130 0.73 1.23 14.91
N SER A 131 1.76 1.99 14.57
CA SER A 131 2.93 2.21 15.45
C SER A 131 2.53 2.88 16.75
N GLU A 132 1.63 3.86 16.71
CA GLU A 132 1.08 4.51 17.91
C GLU A 132 0.30 3.52 18.79
N ILE A 133 -0.57 2.69 18.17
CA ILE A 133 -1.33 1.67 18.90
C ILE A 133 -0.39 0.65 19.56
N VAL A 134 0.64 0.19 18.84
CA VAL A 134 1.63 -0.76 19.38
C VAL A 134 2.43 -0.11 20.51
N SER A 135 2.82 1.16 20.39
CA SER A 135 3.52 1.90 21.43
C SER A 135 2.68 2.02 22.71
N ALA A 136 1.45 2.52 22.58
CA ALA A 136 0.52 2.64 23.71
C ALA A 136 0.23 1.27 24.37
N TYR A 137 0.08 0.21 23.55
CA TYR A 137 -0.11 -1.15 24.05
C TYR A 137 1.09 -1.64 24.87
N LEU A 138 2.32 -1.43 24.38
CA LEU A 138 3.53 -1.87 25.07
C LEU A 138 3.76 -1.09 26.36
N ASP A 139 3.45 0.21 26.38
CA ASP A 139 3.51 1.01 27.58
C ASP A 139 2.52 0.51 28.65
N LEU A 140 1.27 0.23 28.27
CA LEU A 140 0.28 -0.33 29.17
C LEU A 140 0.70 -1.72 29.68
N LYS A 141 1.27 -2.58 28.83
CA LYS A 141 1.62 -3.96 29.19
C LYS A 141 2.83 -4.03 30.10
N TYR A 142 3.83 -3.18 29.89
CA TYR A 142 5.13 -3.26 30.60
C TYR A 142 5.39 -2.08 31.54
N GLY A 143 4.41 -1.18 31.72
CA GLY A 143 4.55 0.01 32.57
C GLY A 143 5.62 0.99 32.07
N MET A 144 5.78 1.10 30.75
CA MET A 144 6.70 2.05 30.12
C MET A 144 6.00 3.40 29.85
N THR A 145 6.77 4.41 29.51
CA THR A 145 6.28 5.78 29.22
C THR A 145 6.95 6.35 27.97
N GLU A 146 7.21 5.50 27.01
CA GLU A 146 7.88 5.88 25.75
C GLU A 146 6.90 6.46 24.72
N TRP A 147 5.62 6.08 24.83
CA TRP A 147 4.60 6.61 23.93
C TRP A 147 4.25 8.04 24.27
N VAL A 148 4.52 8.91 23.33
CA VAL A 148 4.07 10.30 23.35
C VAL A 148 3.13 10.49 22.17
N ALA A 149 1.87 10.79 22.47
CA ALA A 149 0.88 11.03 21.42
C ALA A 149 1.33 12.15 20.47
N GLN A 150 1.28 11.89 19.18
CA GLN A 150 1.64 12.91 18.20
C GLN A 150 0.62 14.03 18.20
N SER A 151 1.08 15.26 18.41
CA SER A 151 0.24 16.47 18.46
C SER A 151 0.08 17.12 17.08
N VAL A 152 -0.18 16.31 16.02
CA VAL A 152 -0.49 16.88 14.71
C VAL A 152 -1.93 17.36 14.73
N PRO A 153 -2.21 18.66 14.45
CA PRO A 153 -3.58 19.16 14.41
C PRO A 153 -4.46 18.38 13.44
N GLU A 154 -5.73 18.16 13.79
CA GLU A 154 -6.70 17.43 12.94
C GLU A 154 -6.73 17.98 11.51
N ALA A 155 -6.70 19.30 11.36
CA ALA A 155 -6.70 19.95 10.06
C ALA A 155 -5.49 19.58 9.18
N GLU A 156 -4.31 19.39 9.79
CA GLU A 156 -3.10 18.95 9.07
C GLU A 156 -3.16 17.46 8.75
N GLN A 157 -3.72 16.62 9.65
CA GLN A 157 -3.91 15.19 9.40
C GLN A 157 -4.85 14.95 8.22
N GLU A 158 -5.91 15.77 8.10
CA GLU A 158 -6.94 15.66 7.08
C GLU A 158 -6.65 16.45 5.80
N GLU A 159 -5.52 17.15 5.73
CA GLU A 159 -5.19 18.00 4.58
C GLU A 159 -5.17 17.20 3.27
N ASP A 160 -5.83 17.76 2.25
CA ASP A 160 -5.67 17.28 0.87
C ASP A 160 -4.39 17.87 0.27
N SER A 161 -3.28 17.16 0.48
CA SER A 161 -1.97 17.58 -0.02
C SER A 161 -1.89 17.61 -1.55
N PHE A 162 -2.73 16.87 -2.27
CA PHE A 162 -2.83 16.99 -3.72
C PHE A 162 -3.31 18.39 -4.13
N SER A 163 -4.38 18.86 -3.52
CA SER A 163 -4.91 20.20 -3.79
C SER A 163 -3.95 21.31 -3.38
N ARG A 164 -3.22 21.13 -2.26
CA ARG A 164 -2.22 22.08 -1.76
C ARG A 164 -1.07 22.29 -2.74
N TYR A 165 -0.55 21.22 -3.34
CA TYR A 165 0.64 21.27 -4.20
C TYR A 165 0.30 21.30 -5.69
N TYR A 166 -0.96 21.39 -6.04
CA TYR A 166 -1.39 21.51 -7.43
C TYR A 166 -0.91 22.83 -8.05
N SER A 167 -0.31 22.74 -9.25
CA SER A 167 0.01 23.89 -10.10
C SER A 167 -0.80 23.82 -11.40
N SER A 168 -1.45 24.93 -11.75
CA SER A 168 -2.20 25.07 -13.01
C SER A 168 -1.30 25.35 -14.22
N GLU A 169 0.01 25.46 -14.03
CA GLU A 169 0.94 25.65 -15.14
C GLU A 169 0.85 24.50 -16.13
N LYS A 170 0.75 24.82 -17.42
CA LYS A 170 0.67 23.82 -18.48
C LYS A 170 1.95 22.98 -18.51
N GLN A 171 1.86 21.79 -18.03
CA GLN A 171 2.93 20.80 -18.09
C GLN A 171 3.02 20.19 -19.51
N PRO A 172 4.22 19.82 -19.99
CA PRO A 172 4.35 19.14 -21.28
C PRO A 172 3.51 17.87 -21.32
N LYS A 173 2.66 17.72 -22.33
CA LYS A 173 1.87 16.50 -22.53
C LYS A 173 2.81 15.36 -22.97
N GLN A 174 3.41 14.66 -22.03
CA GLN A 174 4.01 13.37 -22.33
C GLN A 174 2.89 12.33 -22.50
N VAL A 175 2.46 12.14 -23.74
CA VAL A 175 1.54 11.04 -24.09
C VAL A 175 2.37 9.77 -24.22
N ARG A 176 2.51 9.02 -23.14
CA ARG A 176 2.96 7.63 -23.26
C ARG A 176 1.87 6.82 -23.97
N LYS A 177 2.24 6.12 -25.04
CA LYS A 177 1.34 5.13 -25.63
C LYS A 177 1.13 4.03 -24.59
N SER A 178 -0.12 3.85 -24.20
CA SER A 178 -0.53 2.75 -23.31
C SER A 178 -0.34 1.42 -24.06
N THR A 179 0.54 0.59 -23.57
CA THR A 179 0.81 -0.74 -24.14
C THR A 179 0.21 -1.79 -23.20
N VAL A 180 -0.53 -2.74 -23.76
CA VAL A 180 -1.08 -3.87 -22.99
C VAL A 180 0.07 -4.74 -22.50
N ALA A 181 0.24 -4.81 -21.18
CA ALA A 181 1.29 -5.60 -20.54
C ALA A 181 1.01 -7.11 -20.61
N PHE A 182 2.05 -7.90 -20.48
CA PHE A 182 1.92 -9.32 -20.20
C PHE A 182 1.08 -9.50 -18.92
N GLN A 183 0.16 -10.44 -18.95
CA GLN A 183 -0.63 -10.81 -17.79
C GLN A 183 -0.23 -12.20 -17.33
N ILE A 184 0.09 -12.34 -16.05
CA ILE A 184 0.29 -13.66 -15.45
C ILE A 184 -1.00 -14.44 -15.62
N VAL A 185 -0.91 -15.65 -16.14
CA VAL A 185 -2.04 -16.54 -16.41
C VAL A 185 -1.95 -17.77 -15.51
N GLY A 186 -3.11 -18.30 -15.12
CA GLY A 186 -3.19 -19.48 -14.28
C GLY A 186 -4.59 -19.67 -13.69
N LYS A 187 -4.80 -20.79 -13.03
CA LYS A 187 -6.04 -21.05 -12.29
C LYS A 187 -6.14 -20.04 -11.15
N ARG A 188 -7.25 -19.28 -11.11
CA ARG A 188 -7.53 -18.36 -10.01
C ARG A 188 -8.14 -19.10 -8.84
N LEU A 189 -7.80 -18.65 -7.64
CA LEU A 189 -8.45 -19.04 -6.40
C LEU A 189 -9.86 -18.45 -6.32
N GLU A 190 -10.69 -18.96 -5.43
CA GLU A 190 -12.02 -18.41 -5.16
C GLU A 190 -11.94 -17.00 -4.61
N GLN A 191 -13.07 -16.29 -4.59
CA GLN A 191 -13.12 -14.84 -4.41
C GLN A 191 -12.50 -14.34 -3.10
N ALA A 192 -12.60 -15.12 -2.01
CA ALA A 192 -12.05 -14.76 -0.71
C ALA A 192 -10.60 -15.24 -0.52
N ASP A 193 -10.15 -16.21 -1.32
CA ASP A 193 -8.85 -16.83 -1.13
C ASP A 193 -7.74 -16.03 -1.80
N MET A 194 -6.65 -15.89 -1.06
CA MET A 194 -5.44 -15.25 -1.50
C MET A 194 -4.23 -16.08 -1.01
N LYS A 195 -3.32 -16.41 -1.90
CA LYS A 195 -2.04 -16.98 -1.48
C LYS A 195 -1.15 -15.86 -0.96
N ILE A 196 -0.61 -16.10 0.22
CA ILE A 196 0.31 -15.19 0.89
C ILE A 196 1.59 -15.97 1.18
N MET A 197 2.71 -15.48 0.65
CA MET A 197 4.04 -15.97 0.98
C MET A 197 4.78 -14.84 1.68
N GLU A 198 5.24 -15.08 2.90
CA GLU A 198 6.06 -14.11 3.64
C GLU A 198 7.52 -14.52 3.59
N CYS A 199 8.38 -13.55 3.37
CA CYS A 199 9.81 -13.76 3.28
C CYS A 199 10.56 -12.75 4.14
N VAL A 200 11.71 -13.17 4.65
CA VAL A 200 12.61 -12.33 5.44
C VAL A 200 14.06 -12.55 5.04
N MET A 201 14.83 -11.46 5.00
CA MET A 201 16.29 -11.48 4.83
C MET A 201 16.92 -10.37 5.67
N SER A 202 18.25 -10.43 5.85
CA SER A 202 18.99 -9.33 6.51
C SER A 202 18.93 -8.06 5.67
N SER A 203 18.51 -6.96 6.28
CA SER A 203 18.56 -5.64 5.65
C SER A 203 20.00 -5.21 5.38
N LYS A 204 20.96 -5.59 6.25
CA LYS A 204 22.36 -5.28 6.07
C LYS A 204 22.93 -5.96 4.83
N GLN A 205 22.71 -7.28 4.69
CA GLN A 205 23.16 -8.02 3.49
C GLN A 205 22.53 -7.46 2.21
N LEU A 206 21.24 -7.15 2.25
CA LEU A 206 20.55 -6.56 1.10
C LEU A 206 21.11 -5.17 0.76
N LEU A 207 21.40 -4.32 1.76
CA LEU A 207 21.98 -3.00 1.57
C LEU A 207 23.41 -3.08 1.00
N GLU A 208 24.23 -4.03 1.46
CA GLU A 208 25.56 -4.29 0.91
C GLU A 208 25.46 -4.68 -0.58
N LYS A 209 24.59 -5.64 -0.90
CA LYS A 209 24.36 -6.08 -2.27
C LYS A 209 23.93 -4.96 -3.23
N VAL A 210 22.96 -4.12 -2.80
CA VAL A 210 22.47 -3.03 -3.66
C VAL A 210 23.46 -1.90 -3.78
N ARG A 211 24.30 -1.66 -2.76
CA ARG A 211 25.42 -0.70 -2.82
C ARG A 211 26.50 -1.11 -3.81
N GLU A 212 26.88 -2.39 -3.82
CA GLU A 212 27.82 -2.94 -4.80
C GLU A 212 27.34 -2.71 -6.23
N LYS A 213 26.02 -2.86 -6.46
CA LYS A 213 25.38 -2.61 -7.77
C LYS A 213 25.04 -1.12 -8.02
N GLY A 214 25.28 -0.24 -7.05
CA GLY A 214 25.00 1.20 -7.14
C GLY A 214 23.54 1.55 -7.35
N VAL A 215 22.63 0.83 -6.68
CA VAL A 215 21.16 1.01 -6.78
C VAL A 215 20.49 1.04 -5.41
N SER A 216 19.21 1.42 -5.37
CA SER A 216 18.39 1.31 -4.16
C SER A 216 17.74 -0.08 -4.05
N ILE A 217 17.28 -0.45 -2.84
CA ILE A 217 16.53 -1.69 -2.61
C ILE A 217 15.31 -1.77 -3.55
N THR A 218 14.58 -0.66 -3.72
CA THR A 218 13.39 -0.62 -4.57
C THR A 218 13.74 -0.90 -6.03
N VAL A 219 14.82 -0.31 -6.54
CA VAL A 219 15.31 -0.57 -7.90
C VAL A 219 15.70 -2.05 -8.07
N TYR A 220 16.47 -2.58 -7.13
CA TYR A 220 16.94 -3.97 -7.18
C TYR A 220 15.77 -4.97 -7.16
N MET A 221 14.87 -4.85 -6.19
CA MET A 221 13.72 -5.75 -6.06
C MET A 221 12.74 -5.64 -7.24
N THR A 222 12.60 -4.45 -7.83
CA THR A 222 11.83 -4.26 -9.07
C THR A 222 12.49 -4.98 -10.24
N ALA A 223 13.82 -4.91 -10.37
CA ALA A 223 14.56 -5.63 -11.41
C ALA A 223 14.48 -7.15 -11.22
N VAL A 224 14.60 -7.64 -9.98
CA VAL A 224 14.43 -9.06 -9.66
C VAL A 224 13.04 -9.55 -10.06
N LEU A 225 11.99 -8.80 -9.71
CA LEU A 225 10.61 -9.17 -10.07
C LEU A 225 10.40 -9.17 -11.58
N LEU A 226 10.93 -8.19 -12.31
CA LEU A 226 10.91 -8.17 -13.78
C LEU A 226 11.59 -9.41 -14.36
N GLN A 227 12.83 -9.71 -13.91
CA GLN A 227 13.61 -10.84 -14.40
C GLN A 227 12.88 -12.16 -14.21
N VAL A 228 12.42 -12.44 -13.00
CA VAL A 228 11.75 -13.70 -12.65
C VAL A 228 10.46 -13.91 -13.44
N ILE A 229 9.69 -12.84 -13.68
CA ILE A 229 8.50 -12.91 -14.54
C ILE A 229 8.94 -13.17 -15.99
N GLY A 230 9.95 -12.46 -16.51
CA GLY A 230 10.49 -12.64 -17.85
C GLY A 230 10.98 -14.06 -18.12
N ASP A 231 11.69 -14.65 -17.14
CA ASP A 231 12.18 -16.05 -17.20
C ASP A 231 11.06 -17.10 -17.13
N SER A 232 9.87 -16.67 -16.76
CA SER A 232 8.68 -17.53 -16.72
C SER A 232 7.84 -17.44 -18.00
N MET A 233 8.20 -16.55 -18.93
CA MET A 233 7.46 -16.31 -20.17
C MET A 233 7.94 -17.21 -21.30
N THR A 234 6.99 -17.69 -22.11
CA THR A 234 7.29 -18.31 -23.40
C THR A 234 7.73 -17.25 -24.42
N GLU A 235 8.40 -17.65 -25.50
CA GLU A 235 8.84 -16.73 -26.57
C GLU A 235 7.66 -15.95 -27.19
N GLN A 236 6.48 -16.57 -27.29
CA GLN A 236 5.28 -15.88 -27.78
C GLN A 236 4.80 -14.81 -26.81
N GLN A 237 4.93 -15.06 -25.50
CA GLN A 237 4.53 -14.11 -24.44
C GLN A 237 5.48 -12.91 -24.36
N LYS A 238 6.77 -13.09 -24.66
CA LYS A 238 7.80 -12.03 -24.69
C LYS A 238 7.55 -10.93 -25.73
N LYS A 239 6.58 -11.13 -26.64
CA LYS A 239 6.11 -10.06 -27.56
C LYS A 239 5.41 -8.93 -26.79
N LYS A 240 4.97 -9.16 -25.56
CA LYS A 240 4.38 -8.15 -24.67
C LYS A 240 5.38 -7.75 -23.58
N PRO A 241 5.40 -6.48 -23.15
CA PRO A 241 6.27 -6.07 -22.06
C PRO A 241 5.76 -6.63 -20.73
N VAL A 242 6.70 -6.92 -19.83
CA VAL A 242 6.40 -7.00 -18.40
C VAL A 242 6.40 -5.59 -17.85
N VAL A 243 5.37 -5.22 -17.11
CA VAL A 243 5.23 -3.89 -16.51
C VAL A 243 5.03 -4.02 -15.02
N ILE A 244 5.94 -3.45 -14.24
CA ILE A 244 5.82 -3.37 -12.79
C ILE A 244 5.37 -1.97 -12.41
N MET A 245 4.24 -1.87 -11.70
CA MET A 245 3.81 -0.64 -11.06
C MET A 245 4.49 -0.49 -9.71
N VAL A 246 5.09 0.67 -9.49
CA VAL A 246 5.77 1.01 -8.23
C VAL A 246 5.13 2.26 -7.64
N PRO A 247 4.42 2.14 -6.51
CA PRO A 247 3.92 3.30 -5.78
C PRO A 247 5.07 4.19 -5.27
N VAL A 248 4.83 5.50 -5.28
CA VAL A 248 5.79 6.53 -4.89
C VAL A 248 5.18 7.40 -3.80
N ASN A 249 5.81 7.44 -2.63
CA ASN A 249 5.39 8.34 -1.56
C ASN A 249 5.72 9.79 -1.92
N LEU A 250 4.70 10.61 -2.16
CA LEU A 250 4.88 12.01 -2.55
C LEU A 250 5.40 12.88 -1.41
N ARG A 251 5.32 12.42 -0.16
CA ARG A 251 5.93 13.11 1.01
C ARG A 251 7.45 13.20 0.93
N ASN A 252 8.09 12.39 0.06
CA ASN A 252 9.51 12.51 -0.23
C ASN A 252 9.87 13.73 -1.10
N TYR A 253 8.86 14.34 -1.75
CA TYR A 253 9.02 15.47 -2.66
C TYR A 253 8.35 16.74 -2.15
N TYR A 254 7.34 16.59 -1.30
CA TYR A 254 6.50 17.65 -0.77
C TYR A 254 6.32 17.49 0.73
N GLN A 255 6.51 18.56 1.48
CA GLN A 255 6.30 18.53 2.93
C GLN A 255 4.80 18.36 3.25
N SER A 256 4.43 17.25 3.84
CA SER A 256 3.07 16.97 4.25
C SER A 256 3.04 16.12 5.52
N LYS A 257 2.22 16.52 6.47
CA LYS A 257 1.89 15.76 7.68
C LYS A 257 0.52 15.09 7.56
N SER A 258 -0.09 15.15 6.38
CA SER A 258 -1.40 14.55 6.14
C SER A 258 -1.35 13.03 6.32
N MET A 259 -2.36 12.52 6.99
CA MET A 259 -2.62 11.08 7.13
C MET A 259 -3.50 10.55 5.98
N SER A 260 -4.05 11.45 5.12
CA SER A 260 -4.77 11.09 3.90
C SER A 260 -3.83 10.50 2.86
N ASN A 261 -4.37 9.91 1.79
CA ASN A 261 -3.53 9.40 0.71
C ASN A 261 -2.72 10.55 0.08
N PHE A 262 -1.42 10.34 -0.02
CA PHE A 262 -0.54 11.25 -0.74
C PHE A 262 0.58 10.46 -1.42
N PHE A 263 0.19 9.68 -2.42
CA PHE A 263 1.11 8.87 -3.23
C PHE A 263 0.80 8.98 -4.71
N GLY A 264 1.80 8.76 -5.53
CA GLY A 264 1.69 8.54 -6.96
C GLY A 264 2.19 7.13 -7.31
N TRP A 265 2.35 6.86 -8.59
CA TRP A 265 2.98 5.62 -9.06
C TRP A 265 3.76 5.87 -10.34
N MET A 266 4.67 4.97 -10.64
CA MET A 266 5.35 4.87 -11.92
C MET A 266 5.23 3.45 -12.45
N GLU A 267 5.37 3.30 -13.76
CA GLU A 267 5.32 2.02 -14.44
C GLU A 267 6.67 1.78 -15.12
N ILE A 268 7.29 0.67 -14.77
CA ILE A 268 8.57 0.22 -15.33
C ILE A 268 8.28 -0.94 -16.27
N GLU A 269 8.41 -0.68 -17.56
CA GLU A 269 8.20 -1.66 -18.62
C GLU A 269 9.53 -2.25 -19.08
N TYR A 270 9.52 -3.54 -19.42
CA TYR A 270 10.66 -4.22 -20.04
C TYR A 270 10.20 -5.25 -21.06
N TYR A 271 10.85 -5.25 -22.25
CA TYR A 271 10.64 -6.23 -23.31
C TYR A 271 11.78 -7.25 -23.27
N PHE A 272 11.48 -8.49 -22.92
CA PHE A 272 12.46 -9.55 -22.81
C PHE A 272 12.83 -10.11 -24.19
N LYS A 273 14.14 -10.35 -24.39
CA LYS A 273 14.71 -11.08 -25.51
C LYS A 273 15.31 -12.39 -25.01
N PRO A 274 15.58 -13.38 -25.89
CA PRO A 274 16.13 -14.67 -25.48
C PRO A 274 17.44 -14.57 -24.67
N ASP A 275 18.26 -13.58 -24.97
CA ASP A 275 19.59 -13.32 -24.41
C ASP A 275 19.60 -12.23 -23.34
N THR A 276 18.43 -11.82 -22.81
CA THR A 276 18.35 -10.77 -21.78
C THR A 276 19.02 -11.24 -20.48
N THR A 277 19.99 -10.46 -20.00
CA THR A 277 20.66 -10.69 -18.72
C THR A 277 20.07 -9.82 -17.60
N PHE A 278 20.26 -10.25 -16.35
CA PHE A 278 19.81 -9.47 -15.20
C PHE A 278 20.46 -8.08 -15.12
N GLU A 279 21.73 -7.96 -15.49
CA GLU A 279 22.46 -6.69 -15.52
C GLU A 279 21.80 -5.69 -16.48
N GLN A 280 21.34 -6.16 -17.63
CA GLN A 280 20.62 -5.32 -18.60
C GLN A 280 19.27 -4.85 -18.03
N VAL A 281 18.52 -5.75 -17.36
CA VAL A 281 17.25 -5.40 -16.70
C VAL A 281 17.51 -4.39 -15.57
N LEU A 282 18.51 -4.65 -14.73
CA LEU A 282 18.87 -3.77 -13.61
C LEU A 282 19.28 -2.38 -14.08
N ALA A 283 20.13 -2.30 -15.11
CA ALA A 283 20.55 -1.03 -15.72
C ALA A 283 19.36 -0.25 -16.29
N HIS A 284 18.43 -0.95 -16.97
CA HIS A 284 17.20 -0.33 -17.48
C HIS A 284 16.33 0.21 -16.33
N VAL A 285 16.07 -0.58 -15.29
CA VAL A 285 15.27 -0.14 -14.14
C VAL A 285 15.92 1.07 -13.46
N LYS A 286 17.25 1.02 -13.23
CA LYS A 286 17.99 2.16 -12.65
C LYS A 286 17.80 3.43 -13.47
N LYS A 287 17.94 3.34 -14.78
CA LYS A 287 17.75 4.47 -15.71
C LYS A 287 16.31 4.99 -15.61
N ARG A 288 15.31 4.11 -15.67
CA ARG A 288 13.89 4.50 -15.60
C ARG A 288 13.54 5.18 -14.28
N PHE A 289 14.06 4.68 -13.15
CA PHE A 289 13.87 5.35 -11.85
C PHE A 289 14.47 6.74 -11.81
N ALA A 290 15.67 6.94 -12.36
CA ALA A 290 16.31 8.24 -12.42
C ALA A 290 15.52 9.24 -13.27
N GLU A 291 14.96 8.79 -14.42
CA GLU A 291 14.14 9.62 -15.30
C GLU A 291 12.77 9.97 -14.69
N GLU A 292 12.11 9.01 -14.04
CA GLU A 292 10.72 9.14 -13.58
C GLU A 292 10.59 9.78 -12.20
N LEU A 293 11.62 9.72 -11.34
CA LEU A 293 11.58 10.24 -9.99
C LEU A 293 12.18 11.65 -9.85
N THR A 294 12.33 12.38 -10.93
CA THR A 294 12.64 13.81 -10.84
C THR A 294 11.43 14.57 -10.29
N ARG A 295 11.68 15.69 -9.62
CA ARG A 295 10.61 16.51 -9.04
C ARG A 295 9.61 16.98 -10.10
N GLU A 296 10.12 17.29 -11.30
CA GLU A 296 9.32 17.73 -12.43
C GLU A 296 8.39 16.61 -12.92
N GLN A 297 8.88 15.39 -13.10
CA GLN A 297 8.07 14.26 -13.56
C GLN A 297 7.02 13.85 -12.52
N VAL A 298 7.37 13.90 -11.25
CA VAL A 298 6.43 13.65 -10.13
C VAL A 298 5.33 14.71 -10.13
N ALA A 299 5.68 16.01 -10.32
CA ALA A 299 4.71 17.10 -10.41
C ALA A 299 3.78 16.94 -11.60
N VAL A 300 4.31 16.60 -12.80
CA VAL A 300 3.51 16.36 -14.02
C VAL A 300 2.46 15.28 -13.77
N ARG A 301 2.84 14.15 -13.17
CA ARG A 301 1.91 13.05 -12.91
C ARG A 301 0.86 13.42 -11.86
N MET A 302 1.27 14.09 -10.79
CA MET A 302 0.35 14.54 -9.75
C MET A 302 -0.68 15.52 -10.33
N ASN A 303 -0.23 16.56 -11.06
CA ASN A 303 -1.11 17.55 -11.63
C ASN A 303 -2.08 16.95 -12.64
N ARG A 304 -1.64 16.00 -13.47
CA ARG A 304 -2.52 15.33 -14.44
C ARG A 304 -3.70 14.61 -13.78
N LEU A 305 -3.48 13.98 -12.63
CA LEU A 305 -4.57 13.32 -11.90
C LEU A 305 -5.58 14.34 -11.36
N ILE A 306 -5.08 15.47 -10.87
CA ILE A 306 -5.92 16.55 -10.36
C ILE A 306 -6.66 17.27 -11.49
N ASP A 307 -6.05 17.44 -12.66
CA ASP A 307 -6.69 18.01 -13.84
C ASP A 307 -7.93 17.22 -14.26
N ILE A 308 -7.89 15.89 -14.17
CA ILE A 308 -9.05 15.05 -14.44
C ILE A 308 -10.17 15.34 -13.42
N GLU A 309 -9.85 15.46 -12.15
CA GLU A 309 -10.82 15.78 -11.10
C GLU A 309 -11.40 17.20 -11.25
N LYS A 310 -10.55 18.17 -11.61
CA LYS A 310 -10.94 19.58 -11.79
C LYS A 310 -11.68 19.86 -13.10
N ASN A 311 -11.73 18.90 -14.02
CA ASN A 311 -12.42 19.09 -15.30
C ASN A 311 -13.91 19.45 -15.06
N PRO A 312 -14.37 20.63 -15.48
CA PRO A 312 -15.73 21.12 -15.19
C PRO A 312 -16.82 20.21 -15.79
N VAL A 313 -16.57 19.64 -16.97
CA VAL A 313 -17.50 18.72 -17.61
C VAL A 313 -17.64 17.45 -16.80
N LEU A 314 -16.53 16.84 -16.35
CA LEU A 314 -16.56 15.64 -15.53
C LEU A 314 -17.22 15.91 -14.15
N ARG A 315 -17.10 17.11 -13.62
CA ARG A 315 -17.72 17.49 -12.33
C ARG A 315 -19.24 17.53 -12.40
N MET A 316 -19.83 17.81 -13.55
CA MET A 316 -21.28 17.89 -13.73
C MET A 316 -21.96 16.52 -13.80
N PHE A 317 -21.24 15.44 -14.13
CA PHE A 317 -21.85 14.13 -14.20
C PHE A 317 -22.29 13.63 -12.82
N PRO A 318 -23.47 12.95 -12.70
CA PRO A 318 -23.86 12.23 -11.50
C PRO A 318 -22.82 11.18 -11.08
N LEU A 319 -22.75 10.91 -9.77
CA LEU A 319 -21.77 9.99 -9.21
C LEU A 319 -21.78 8.59 -9.87
N GLU A 320 -22.95 8.08 -10.25
CA GLU A 320 -23.07 6.75 -10.88
C GLU A 320 -22.34 6.68 -12.22
N LEU A 321 -22.46 7.72 -13.05
CA LEU A 321 -21.74 7.80 -14.34
C LEU A 321 -20.25 7.94 -14.13
N LYS A 322 -19.82 8.73 -13.14
CA LYS A 322 -18.41 8.83 -12.75
C LYS A 322 -17.86 7.48 -12.29
N ASN A 323 -18.60 6.76 -11.45
CA ASN A 323 -18.21 5.44 -10.97
C ASN A 323 -18.06 4.45 -12.13
N LEU A 324 -18.95 4.48 -13.10
CA LEU A 324 -18.85 3.64 -14.30
C LEU A 324 -17.57 3.98 -15.08
N GLY A 325 -17.31 5.26 -15.32
CA GLY A 325 -16.09 5.74 -15.98
C GLY A 325 -14.81 5.35 -15.23
N LEU A 326 -14.79 5.51 -13.90
CA LEU A 326 -13.66 5.12 -13.04
C LEU A 326 -13.45 3.60 -13.04
N ARG A 327 -14.50 2.80 -13.06
CA ARG A 327 -14.40 1.33 -13.17
C ARG A 327 -13.82 0.89 -14.49
N ILE A 328 -14.30 1.46 -15.60
CA ILE A 328 -13.77 1.18 -16.95
C ILE A 328 -12.31 1.63 -17.04
N GLY A 329 -11.99 2.83 -16.56
CA GLY A 329 -10.63 3.34 -16.53
C GLY A 329 -9.69 2.50 -15.68
N SER A 330 -10.12 2.08 -14.48
CA SER A 330 -9.37 1.17 -13.60
C SER A 330 -9.15 -0.20 -14.25
N TRP A 331 -10.18 -0.75 -14.90
CA TRP A 331 -10.06 -2.02 -15.63
C TRP A 331 -9.09 -1.90 -16.82
N ALA A 332 -9.21 -0.84 -17.61
CA ALA A 332 -8.30 -0.60 -18.73
C ALA A 332 -6.87 -0.39 -18.27
N GLY A 333 -6.67 0.42 -17.21
CA GLY A 333 -5.37 0.65 -16.58
C GLY A 333 -4.75 -0.62 -16.01
N SER A 334 -5.56 -1.52 -15.41
CA SER A 334 -5.06 -2.78 -14.87
C SER A 334 -4.46 -3.68 -15.94
N ARG A 335 -4.89 -3.59 -17.20
CA ARG A 335 -4.30 -4.35 -18.33
C ARG A 335 -2.90 -3.89 -18.73
N ASN A 336 -2.50 -2.70 -18.29
CA ASN A 336 -1.18 -2.15 -18.56
C ASN A 336 -0.16 -2.52 -17.48
N VAL A 337 -0.56 -3.25 -16.44
CA VAL A 337 0.29 -3.64 -15.32
C VAL A 337 0.31 -5.16 -15.21
N THR A 338 1.51 -5.74 -15.10
CA THR A 338 1.72 -7.18 -14.87
C THR A 338 1.68 -7.50 -13.39
N ALA A 339 2.45 -6.77 -12.57
CA ALA A 339 2.58 -6.95 -11.14
C ALA A 339 2.86 -5.61 -10.44
N ILE A 340 2.79 -5.60 -9.11
CA ILE A 340 3.00 -4.40 -8.29
C ILE A 340 4.10 -4.68 -7.28
N PHE A 341 5.02 -3.72 -7.10
CA PHE A 341 6.00 -3.75 -6.03
C PHE A 341 5.89 -2.50 -5.17
N SER A 342 5.42 -2.64 -3.93
CA SER A 342 5.26 -1.57 -2.95
C SER A 342 6.30 -1.71 -1.84
N ASN A 343 7.15 -0.70 -1.66
CA ASN A 343 8.10 -0.64 -0.56
C ASN A 343 7.69 0.47 0.41
N LEU A 344 7.23 0.08 1.60
CA LEU A 344 6.79 0.99 2.66
C LEU A 344 7.97 1.64 3.41
N GLY A 345 9.21 1.17 3.13
CA GLY A 345 10.41 1.70 3.76
C GLY A 345 10.68 1.11 5.15
N ARG A 346 11.41 1.88 5.94
CA ARG A 346 11.81 1.48 7.29
C ARG A 346 10.77 1.91 8.31
N VAL A 347 10.28 0.95 9.09
CA VAL A 347 9.46 1.21 10.29
C VAL A 347 10.40 1.52 11.45
N THR A 348 10.15 2.63 12.12
CA THR A 348 10.95 3.07 13.27
C THR A 348 10.07 3.08 14.51
N MET A 349 10.57 2.48 15.58
CA MET A 349 9.94 2.46 16.91
C MET A 349 10.99 2.89 17.95
N PRO A 350 10.58 3.42 19.12
CA PRO A 350 11.49 3.63 20.22
C PRO A 350 12.33 2.39 20.54
N GLU A 351 13.60 2.61 20.88
CA GLU A 351 14.56 1.49 21.11
C GLU A 351 14.13 0.57 22.28
N ALA A 352 13.43 1.14 23.27
CA ALA A 352 12.89 0.41 24.41
C ALA A 352 11.91 -0.70 23.98
N TYR A 353 11.23 -0.55 22.87
CA TYR A 353 10.27 -1.58 22.38
C TYR A 353 10.92 -2.70 21.58
N LYS A 354 12.21 -2.59 21.24
CA LYS A 354 12.91 -3.59 20.42
C LYS A 354 12.83 -5.02 20.93
N PRO A 355 12.92 -5.31 22.25
CA PRO A 355 12.81 -6.68 22.76
C PRO A 355 11.41 -7.29 22.57
N TYR A 356 10.39 -6.46 22.44
CA TYR A 356 8.99 -6.88 22.43
C TYR A 356 8.41 -6.99 21.02
N ILE A 357 9.07 -6.45 20.00
CA ILE A 357 8.61 -6.45 18.61
C ILE A 357 9.48 -7.39 17.78
N GLU A 358 8.89 -8.44 17.21
CA GLU A 358 9.61 -9.34 16.30
C GLU A 358 9.71 -8.74 14.89
N ARG A 359 8.60 -8.20 14.36
CA ARG A 359 8.53 -7.67 13.00
C ARG A 359 7.30 -6.82 12.73
N PHE A 360 7.42 -6.02 11.68
CA PHE A 360 6.29 -5.47 10.93
C PHE A 360 6.17 -6.19 9.59
N GLY A 361 4.97 -6.19 9.03
CA GLY A 361 4.70 -6.70 7.70
C GLY A 361 3.49 -6.04 7.07
N ALA A 362 3.36 -6.18 5.76
CA ALA A 362 2.25 -5.60 5.01
C ALA A 362 1.81 -6.54 3.89
N LEU A 363 0.53 -6.53 3.59
CA LEU A 363 -0.07 -7.23 2.45
C LEU A 363 -1.34 -6.51 1.99
N THR A 364 -1.80 -6.81 0.79
CA THR A 364 -2.98 -6.14 0.24
C THR A 364 -3.84 -7.10 -0.56
N SER A 365 -5.14 -6.84 -0.59
CA SER A 365 -6.02 -7.41 -1.60
C SER A 365 -5.58 -6.95 -2.99
N THR A 366 -5.54 -7.87 -3.93
CA THR A 366 -5.14 -7.56 -5.30
C THR A 366 -5.71 -8.59 -6.28
N ASP A 367 -5.93 -8.19 -7.51
CA ASP A 367 -6.22 -9.09 -8.63
C ASP A 367 -4.96 -9.43 -9.46
N LYS A 368 -3.79 -8.96 -9.03
CA LYS A 368 -2.47 -9.17 -9.63
C LYS A 368 -1.57 -9.97 -8.68
N LEU A 369 -0.33 -10.18 -9.09
CA LEU A 369 0.74 -10.49 -8.16
C LEU A 369 1.25 -9.19 -7.58
N GLN A 370 1.27 -9.09 -6.25
CA GLN A 370 1.74 -7.89 -5.55
C GLN A 370 2.72 -8.23 -4.45
N ILE A 371 3.78 -7.45 -4.38
CA ILE A 371 4.76 -7.52 -3.30
C ILE A 371 4.62 -6.27 -2.45
N CYS A 372 4.48 -6.46 -1.13
CA CYS A 372 4.57 -5.40 -0.14
C CYS A 372 5.80 -5.64 0.74
N ALA A 373 6.68 -4.65 0.86
CA ALA A 373 7.91 -4.77 1.62
C ALA A 373 8.02 -3.66 2.67
N CYS A 374 8.64 -3.98 3.80
CA CYS A 374 9.07 -3.02 4.81
C CYS A 374 10.31 -3.56 5.53
N SER A 375 11.00 -2.70 6.25
CA SER A 375 12.11 -3.13 7.10
C SER A 375 11.91 -2.67 8.54
N TYR A 376 12.38 -3.51 9.47
CA TYR A 376 12.42 -3.22 10.89
C TYR A 376 13.75 -3.74 11.46
N TYR A 377 14.57 -2.87 12.04
CA TYR A 377 15.97 -3.15 12.40
C TYR A 377 16.75 -3.81 11.25
N ASP A 378 17.50 -4.88 11.52
CA ASP A 378 18.26 -5.61 10.48
C ASP A 378 17.41 -6.70 9.78
N ARG A 379 16.13 -6.44 9.56
CA ARG A 379 15.26 -7.40 8.87
C ARG A 379 14.45 -6.70 7.80
N PHE A 380 14.61 -7.16 6.58
CA PHE A 380 13.77 -6.78 5.44
C PHE A 380 12.70 -7.86 5.24
N TYR A 381 11.45 -7.49 5.43
CA TYR A 381 10.28 -8.35 5.25
C TYR A 381 9.58 -7.97 3.95
N PHE A 382 9.15 -8.99 3.22
CA PHE A 382 8.25 -8.79 2.09
C PHE A 382 7.23 -9.92 2.02
N SER A 383 6.02 -9.57 1.69
CA SER A 383 4.95 -10.50 1.39
C SER A 383 4.66 -10.49 -0.11
N ILE A 384 4.42 -11.65 -0.68
CA ILE A 384 3.95 -11.82 -2.04
C ILE A 384 2.51 -12.31 -1.97
N THR A 385 1.58 -11.51 -2.45
CA THR A 385 0.16 -11.83 -2.49
C THR A 385 -0.31 -12.06 -3.91
N THR A 386 -1.13 -13.07 -4.12
CA THR A 386 -1.69 -13.36 -5.43
C THR A 386 -2.99 -14.16 -5.32
N LYS A 387 -3.87 -14.01 -6.31
CA LYS A 387 -5.07 -14.86 -6.49
C LYS A 387 -4.86 -16.00 -7.48
N TYR A 388 -3.63 -16.29 -7.86
CA TYR A 388 -3.32 -17.45 -8.69
C TYR A 388 -2.92 -18.64 -7.82
N ALA A 389 -3.37 -19.83 -8.22
CA ALA A 389 -3.02 -21.08 -7.55
C ALA A 389 -1.54 -21.45 -7.77
N ASP A 390 -0.97 -21.04 -8.90
CA ASP A 390 0.44 -21.27 -9.26
C ASP A 390 1.35 -20.31 -8.47
N THR A 391 2.42 -20.83 -7.88
CA THR A 391 3.41 -20.11 -7.07
C THR A 391 4.79 -20.03 -7.72
N LYS A 392 4.93 -20.46 -8.97
CA LYS A 392 6.23 -20.52 -9.68
C LYS A 392 7.00 -19.21 -9.69
N VAL A 393 6.31 -18.06 -9.84
CA VAL A 393 6.99 -16.76 -9.83
C VAL A 393 7.57 -16.46 -8.45
N GLN A 394 6.85 -16.80 -7.37
CA GLN A 394 7.28 -16.62 -6.00
C GLN A 394 8.50 -17.51 -5.67
N GLU A 395 8.43 -18.78 -6.05
CA GLU A 395 9.50 -19.76 -5.87
C GLU A 395 10.78 -19.34 -6.63
N LYS A 396 10.65 -19.00 -7.91
CA LYS A 396 11.76 -18.46 -8.71
C LYS A 396 12.36 -17.18 -8.12
N MET A 397 11.54 -16.33 -7.52
CA MET A 397 12.04 -15.12 -6.86
C MET A 397 12.93 -15.48 -5.66
N LEU A 398 12.53 -16.46 -4.85
CA LEU A 398 13.35 -16.92 -3.73
C LEU A 398 14.65 -17.59 -4.23
N GLU A 399 14.56 -18.42 -5.26
CA GLU A 399 15.73 -19.07 -5.87
C GLU A 399 16.70 -18.02 -6.42
N PHE A 400 16.20 -17.03 -7.15
CA PHE A 400 17.01 -15.94 -7.67
C PHE A 400 17.74 -15.18 -6.56
N LEU A 401 17.03 -14.75 -5.52
CA LEU A 401 17.63 -14.03 -4.40
C LEU A 401 18.68 -14.86 -3.66
N LYS A 402 18.46 -16.18 -3.50
CA LYS A 402 19.44 -17.11 -2.93
C LYS A 402 20.65 -17.27 -3.85
N GLY A 403 20.44 -17.36 -5.15
CA GLY A 403 21.51 -17.40 -6.17
C GLY A 403 22.39 -16.14 -6.16
N GLU A 404 21.79 -15.00 -5.84
CA GLU A 404 22.52 -13.73 -5.63
C GLU A 404 23.27 -13.66 -4.26
N GLY A 405 23.26 -14.72 -3.46
CA GLY A 405 23.96 -14.83 -2.17
C GLY A 405 23.17 -14.30 -0.98
N LEU A 406 21.88 -13.95 -1.15
CA LEU A 406 21.06 -13.44 -0.06
C LEU A 406 20.42 -14.59 0.73
N GLN A 407 20.49 -14.54 2.06
CA GLN A 407 19.87 -15.53 2.93
C GLN A 407 18.38 -15.24 3.11
N VAL A 408 17.58 -15.62 2.14
CA VAL A 408 16.11 -15.46 2.19
C VAL A 408 15.47 -16.67 2.84
N ARG A 409 14.60 -16.43 3.81
CA ARG A 409 13.80 -17.47 4.47
C ARG A 409 12.32 -17.20 4.23
N GLU A 410 11.61 -18.22 3.77
CA GLU A 410 10.15 -18.23 3.76
C GLU A 410 9.63 -18.44 5.19
N ARG A 411 8.53 -17.77 5.52
CA ARG A 411 7.80 -17.95 6.76
C ARG A 411 6.34 -18.26 6.47
N LYS A 412 5.76 -19.16 7.23
CA LYS A 412 4.31 -19.37 7.17
C LYS A 412 3.61 -18.11 7.64
N PHE A 413 2.63 -17.68 6.88
CA PHE A 413 1.69 -16.65 7.30
C PHE A 413 0.78 -17.25 8.37
N GLY A 414 0.88 -16.76 9.59
CA GLY A 414 0.13 -17.31 10.70
C GLY A 414 0.25 -16.47 11.97
#